data_da32ca44af4e4b2411524e082768d469
#
_entry.id   da32ca44af4e4b2411524e082768d469
#
_cell.length_a   1.000
_cell.length_b   1.000
_cell.length_c   1.000
_cell.angle_alpha   90.00
_cell.angle_beta   90.00
_cell.angle_gamma   90.00
#
_symmetry.space_group_name_H-M   'P 1'
#
loop_
_entity.id
_entity.type
_entity.pdbx_description
1 polymer ?
#
loop_
_entity_poly.entity_id
_entity_poly.type
_entity_poly.pdbx_seq_one_letter_code
_entity_poly.pdbx_strand_id
1 'polypeptide(L)'
;MDNYKIALRKNILIIVIALLICILVPSVITLSVTGIIEADISDELIDGRRIDVKYRHAVKSVDINKFIVMVLADRLDMSSQIEVLKAESIMVRTDIYRIMGNDMNIDSSQLGMSFLTENQMKNNWGSKYNDNYNLISDCVAATGGIIMMYNGSPI
;
A
#
# COMPACT_ATOMS: atom_id res chain seq x y z
N MET A 1 29.11 55.56 12.94
CA MET A 1 28.57 55.01 11.66
C MET A 1 28.63 53.48 11.62
N ASP A 2 29.51 52.83 12.41
CA ASP A 2 29.66 51.37 12.39
C ASP A 2 28.59 50.60 13.16
N ASN A 3 28.10 51.13 14.26
CA ASN A 3 27.04 50.47 15.06
C ASN A 3 25.71 50.30 14.31
N TYR A 4 25.35 51.23 13.40
CA TYR A 4 24.18 51.12 12.55
C TYR A 4 24.32 49.99 11.53
N LYS A 5 25.49 49.83 10.92
CA LYS A 5 25.76 48.78 9.95
C LYS A 5 25.74 47.40 10.60
N ILE A 6 26.21 47.28 11.84
CA ILE A 6 26.18 46.04 12.61
C ILE A 6 24.75 45.67 12.98
N ALA A 7 23.94 46.62 13.44
CA ALA A 7 22.54 46.41 13.75
C ALA A 7 21.72 46.00 12.51
N LEU A 8 21.98 46.66 11.37
CA LEU A 8 21.31 46.33 10.10
C LEU A 8 21.64 44.95 9.62
N ARG A 9 22.91 44.53 9.66
CA ARG A 9 23.33 43.15 9.30
C ARG A 9 22.71 42.09 10.19
N LYS A 10 22.60 42.34 11.50
CA LYS A 10 21.96 41.47 12.47
C LYS A 10 20.46 41.30 12.16
N ASN A 11 19.75 42.39 11.86
CA ASN A 11 18.34 42.32 11.51
C ASN A 11 18.09 41.62 10.19
N ILE A 12 18.92 41.83 9.18
CA ILE A 12 18.87 41.12 7.90
C ILE A 12 19.09 39.63 8.11
N LEU A 13 20.07 39.24 8.93
CA LEU A 13 20.35 37.84 9.23
C LEU A 13 19.16 37.16 9.92
N ILE A 14 18.51 37.83 10.87
CA ILE A 14 17.32 37.32 11.54
C ILE A 14 16.17 37.08 10.57
N ILE A 15 15.95 38.04 9.64
CA ILE A 15 14.90 37.92 8.62
C ILE A 15 15.18 36.74 7.66
N VAL A 16 16.43 36.56 7.24
CA VAL A 16 16.83 35.45 6.38
C VAL A 16 16.64 34.10 7.07
N ILE A 17 17.02 33.99 8.34
CA ILE A 17 16.81 32.76 9.13
C ILE A 17 15.32 32.46 9.30
N ALA A 18 14.50 33.47 9.60
CA ALA A 18 13.06 33.31 9.74
C ALA A 18 12.39 32.83 8.44
N LEU A 19 12.81 33.39 7.29
CA LEU A 19 12.33 32.95 5.97
C LEU A 19 12.75 31.50 5.67
N LEU A 20 13.98 31.13 6.02
CA LEU A 20 14.51 29.78 5.82
C LEU A 20 13.74 28.74 6.67
N ILE A 21 13.42 29.08 7.91
CA ILE A 21 12.59 28.23 8.79
C ILE A 21 11.17 28.11 8.22
N CYS A 22 10.59 29.21 7.73
CA CYS A 22 9.23 29.22 7.17
C CYS A 22 9.09 28.33 5.92
N ILE A 23 10.16 28.10 5.17
CA ILE A 23 10.18 27.23 3.99
C ILE A 23 10.54 25.79 4.36
N LEU A 24 11.52 25.59 5.27
CA LEU A 24 12.00 24.25 5.64
C LEU A 24 11.00 23.47 6.48
N VAL A 25 10.32 24.13 7.45
CA VAL A 25 9.39 23.45 8.35
C VAL A 25 8.22 22.80 7.60
N PRO A 26 7.50 23.46 6.70
CA PRO A 26 6.43 22.82 5.93
C PRO A 26 6.97 21.72 5.00
N SER A 27 8.16 21.89 4.39
CA SER A 27 8.76 20.88 3.53
C SER A 27 9.10 19.60 4.28
N VAL A 28 9.66 19.71 5.50
CA VAL A 28 9.98 18.54 6.34
C VAL A 28 8.71 17.86 6.82
N ILE A 29 7.68 18.62 7.21
CA ILE A 29 6.39 18.08 7.63
C ILE A 29 5.73 17.34 6.45
N THR A 30 5.73 17.92 5.25
CA THR A 30 5.14 17.30 4.06
C THR A 30 5.85 15.99 3.72
N LEU A 31 7.19 15.95 3.73
CA LEU A 31 7.98 14.74 3.49
C LEU A 31 7.74 13.66 4.56
N SER A 32 7.57 14.06 5.82
CA SER A 32 7.29 13.11 6.91
C SER A 32 5.86 12.57 6.84
N VAL A 33 4.89 13.39 6.48
CA VAL A 33 3.48 13.01 6.36
C VAL A 33 3.25 12.14 5.13
N THR A 34 3.86 12.44 3.98
CA THR A 34 3.75 11.57 2.79
C THR A 34 4.38 10.19 3.04
N GLY A 35 5.53 10.11 3.70
CA GLY A 35 6.15 8.83 4.06
C GLY A 35 5.37 8.02 5.09
N ILE A 36 4.59 8.66 5.95
CA ILE A 36 3.73 8.00 6.96
C ILE A 36 2.39 7.59 6.32
N ILE A 37 1.86 8.39 5.40
CA ILE A 37 0.59 8.12 4.72
C ILE A 37 0.70 6.93 3.76
N GLU A 38 1.84 6.73 3.09
CA GLU A 38 2.07 5.55 2.23
C GLU A 38 2.17 4.24 3.02
N ALA A 39 2.48 4.29 4.32
CA ALA A 39 2.59 3.09 5.15
C ALA A 39 1.28 2.64 5.81
N ASP A 40 0.26 3.50 5.94
CA ASP A 40 -0.86 3.26 6.87
C ASP A 40 -2.27 3.30 6.24
N ILE A 41 -2.43 3.78 5.00
CA ILE A 41 -3.76 3.84 4.34
C ILE A 41 -4.23 2.47 3.82
N SER A 42 -3.34 1.49 3.75
CA SER A 42 -3.67 0.16 3.21
C SER A 42 -4.20 -0.86 4.25
N ASP A 43 -4.26 -0.50 5.52
CA ASP A 43 -4.64 -1.43 6.60
C ASP A 43 -6.04 -1.13 7.19
N GLU A 44 -6.84 -0.25 6.56
CA GLU A 44 -8.22 -0.03 6.99
C GLU A 44 -9.09 -1.21 6.54
N LEU A 45 -9.25 -2.10 7.47
CA LEU A 45 -9.99 -3.36 7.44
C LEU A 45 -11.44 -3.15 7.00
N ILE A 46 -11.78 -3.56 5.79
CA ILE A 46 -13.18 -3.56 5.34
C ILE A 46 -13.99 -4.60 6.14
N ASP A 47 -13.39 -5.70 6.61
CA ASP A 47 -14.09 -6.76 7.36
C ASP A 47 -13.27 -7.45 8.46
N GLY A 48 -12.03 -7.03 8.68
CA GLY A 48 -11.16 -7.60 9.72
C GLY A 48 -10.49 -8.93 9.38
N ARG A 49 -10.71 -9.50 8.21
CA ARG A 49 -10.14 -10.79 7.84
C ARG A 49 -8.65 -10.67 7.49
N ARG A 50 -7.88 -11.66 7.94
CA ARG A 50 -6.42 -11.66 7.77
C ARG A 50 -5.93 -12.99 7.23
N ILE A 51 -4.76 -12.96 6.59
CA ILE A 51 -4.10 -14.12 6.02
C ILE A 51 -2.68 -14.20 6.57
N ASP A 52 -2.35 -15.35 7.17
CA ASP A 52 -1.02 -15.60 7.69
C ASP A 52 -0.10 -16.09 6.57
N VAL A 53 0.84 -15.23 6.20
CA VAL A 53 1.83 -15.50 5.15
C VAL A 53 3.13 -15.95 5.79
N LYS A 54 3.61 -17.13 5.39
CA LYS A 54 4.90 -17.68 5.84
C LYS A 54 6.05 -17.10 5.04
N TYR A 55 6.96 -16.43 5.73
CA TYR A 55 8.28 -16.05 5.24
C TYR A 55 9.31 -17.04 5.78
N ARG A 56 10.53 -17.06 5.20
CA ARG A 56 11.59 -18.04 5.58
C ARG A 56 11.78 -18.19 7.10
N HIS A 57 11.62 -17.12 7.89
CA HIS A 57 11.91 -17.12 9.34
C HIS A 57 10.79 -16.50 10.18
N ALA A 58 9.65 -16.14 9.59
CA ALA A 58 8.55 -15.51 10.30
C ALA A 58 7.20 -15.76 9.60
N VAL A 59 6.14 -15.71 10.38
CA VAL A 59 4.76 -15.61 9.88
C VAL A 59 4.33 -14.16 10.05
N LYS A 60 3.80 -13.56 8.98
CA LYS A 60 3.25 -12.21 9.01
C LYS A 60 1.78 -12.28 8.64
N SER A 61 0.92 -11.78 9.53
CA SER A 61 -0.49 -11.62 9.25
C SER A 61 -0.69 -10.37 8.39
N VAL A 62 -1.30 -10.52 7.24
CA VAL A 62 -1.59 -9.43 6.29
C VAL A 62 -3.09 -9.30 6.09
N ASP A 63 -3.56 -8.10 5.76
CA ASP A 63 -4.92 -7.85 5.34
C ASP A 63 -5.25 -8.57 4.03
N ILE A 64 -6.53 -8.92 3.85
CA ILE A 64 -6.99 -9.63 2.65
C ILE A 64 -6.72 -8.85 1.36
N ASN A 65 -6.89 -7.53 1.34
CA ASN A 65 -6.62 -6.72 0.15
C ASN A 65 -5.13 -6.73 -0.19
N LYS A 66 -4.27 -6.65 0.82
CA LYS A 66 -2.82 -6.77 0.64
C LYS A 66 -2.43 -8.14 0.08
N PHE A 67 -3.05 -9.20 0.56
CA PHE A 67 -2.81 -10.55 0.01
C PHE A 67 -3.29 -10.66 -1.43
N ILE A 68 -4.45 -10.07 -1.78
CA ILE A 68 -4.93 -10.02 -3.17
C ILE A 68 -3.91 -9.31 -4.07
N VAL A 69 -3.34 -8.18 -3.65
CA VAL A 69 -2.25 -7.50 -4.39
C VAL A 69 -1.07 -8.44 -4.64
N MET A 70 -0.66 -9.22 -3.63
CA MET A 70 0.44 -10.19 -3.75
C MET A 70 0.13 -11.30 -4.75
N VAL A 71 -1.12 -11.78 -4.79
CA VAL A 71 -1.57 -12.80 -5.75
C VAL A 71 -1.64 -12.25 -7.17
N LEU A 72 -2.21 -11.05 -7.35
CA LEU A 72 -2.30 -10.42 -8.67
C LEU A 72 -0.93 -10.09 -9.24
N ALA A 73 0.01 -9.69 -8.40
CA ALA A 73 1.40 -9.44 -8.79
C ALA A 73 2.11 -10.67 -9.35
N ASP A 74 1.70 -11.87 -8.94
CA ASP A 74 2.22 -13.14 -9.47
C ASP A 74 1.49 -13.59 -10.75
N ARG A 75 0.18 -13.35 -10.81
CA ARG A 75 -0.68 -13.86 -11.89
C ARG A 75 -0.66 -13.04 -13.17
N LEU A 76 -0.51 -11.73 -13.05
CA LEU A 76 -0.79 -10.80 -14.14
C LEU A 76 0.45 -10.07 -14.63
N ASP A 77 0.52 -9.86 -15.95
CA ASP A 77 1.45 -8.91 -16.54
C ASP A 77 0.95 -7.49 -16.28
N MET A 78 1.87 -6.59 -15.91
CA MET A 78 1.57 -5.17 -15.66
C MET A 78 1.13 -4.40 -16.92
N SER A 79 1.17 -5.02 -18.09
CA SER A 79 0.55 -4.51 -19.33
C SER A 79 -0.96 -4.79 -19.41
N SER A 80 -1.53 -5.53 -18.46
CA SER A 80 -2.96 -5.87 -18.43
C SER A 80 -3.84 -4.63 -18.29
N GLN A 81 -5.01 -4.66 -18.91
CA GLN A 81 -5.98 -3.57 -18.80
C GLN A 81 -6.52 -3.47 -17.35
N ILE A 82 -6.82 -2.25 -16.92
CA ILE A 82 -7.34 -1.98 -15.57
C ILE A 82 -8.58 -2.82 -15.24
N GLU A 83 -9.47 -3.03 -16.22
CA GLU A 83 -10.69 -3.82 -16.03
C GLU A 83 -10.39 -5.31 -15.80
N VAL A 84 -9.30 -5.83 -16.37
CA VAL A 84 -8.82 -7.19 -16.10
C VAL A 84 -8.29 -7.29 -14.67
N LEU A 85 -7.51 -6.32 -14.21
CA LEU A 85 -7.01 -6.26 -12.83
C LEU A 85 -8.15 -6.22 -11.82
N LYS A 86 -9.19 -5.42 -12.08
CA LYS A 86 -10.40 -5.35 -11.25
C LYS A 86 -11.17 -6.66 -11.24
N ALA A 87 -11.38 -7.28 -12.39
CA ALA A 87 -12.08 -8.56 -12.49
C ALA A 87 -11.35 -9.66 -11.73
N GLU A 88 -10.03 -9.78 -11.92
CA GLU A 88 -9.21 -10.74 -11.18
C GLU A 88 -9.21 -10.47 -9.67
N SER A 89 -9.25 -9.20 -9.25
CA SER A 89 -9.37 -8.84 -7.82
C SER A 89 -10.65 -9.40 -7.20
N ILE A 90 -11.77 -9.32 -7.92
CA ILE A 90 -13.07 -9.87 -7.49
C ILE A 90 -13.00 -11.40 -7.44
N MET A 91 -12.41 -12.04 -8.45
CA MET A 91 -12.28 -13.50 -8.51
C MET A 91 -11.42 -14.01 -7.35
N VAL A 92 -10.24 -13.45 -7.14
CA VAL A 92 -9.34 -13.86 -6.05
C VAL A 92 -10.00 -13.64 -4.69
N ARG A 93 -10.66 -12.50 -4.48
CA ARG A 93 -11.40 -12.23 -3.26
C ARG A 93 -12.51 -13.24 -3.03
N THR A 94 -13.27 -13.57 -4.06
CA THR A 94 -14.34 -14.58 -3.98
C THR A 94 -13.81 -15.93 -3.56
N ASP A 95 -12.72 -16.39 -4.16
CA ASP A 95 -12.06 -17.65 -3.80
C ASP A 95 -11.58 -17.65 -2.35
N ILE A 96 -10.97 -16.55 -1.89
CA ILE A 96 -10.53 -16.42 -0.50
C ILE A 96 -11.72 -16.54 0.45
N TYR A 97 -12.80 -15.79 0.20
CA TYR A 97 -14.00 -15.83 1.05
C TYR A 97 -14.66 -17.21 1.06
N ARG A 98 -14.67 -17.89 -0.09
CA ARG A 98 -15.20 -19.26 -0.22
C ARG A 98 -14.41 -20.24 0.64
N ILE A 99 -13.08 -20.13 0.66
CA ILE A 99 -12.20 -21.04 1.41
C ILE A 99 -12.20 -20.70 2.89
N MET A 100 -12.17 -19.42 3.25
CA MET A 100 -12.22 -18.95 4.65
C MET A 100 -13.54 -19.25 5.32
N GLY A 101 -14.66 -19.20 4.58
CA GLY A 101 -15.99 -19.34 5.18
C GLY A 101 -16.23 -18.30 6.27
N ASN A 102 -16.38 -18.74 7.51
CA ASN A 102 -16.58 -17.87 8.68
C ASN A 102 -15.30 -17.52 9.45
N ASP A 103 -14.16 -18.07 9.03
CA ASP A 103 -12.90 -17.83 9.72
C ASP A 103 -12.41 -16.40 9.48
N MET A 104 -11.87 -15.78 10.52
CA MET A 104 -11.31 -14.43 10.47
C MET A 104 -9.82 -14.44 10.13
N ASN A 105 -9.18 -15.61 10.22
CA ASN A 105 -7.77 -15.78 9.90
C ASN A 105 -7.52 -17.15 9.27
N ILE A 106 -6.67 -17.22 8.24
CA ILE A 106 -6.31 -18.46 7.55
C ILE A 106 -4.83 -18.43 7.15
N ASP A 107 -4.18 -19.60 7.16
CA ASP A 107 -2.83 -19.74 6.61
C ASP A 107 -2.87 -19.72 5.08
N SER A 108 -1.99 -18.93 4.47
CA SER A 108 -1.91 -18.77 3.01
C SER A 108 -1.73 -20.09 2.25
N SER A 109 -1.13 -21.11 2.89
CA SER A 109 -0.98 -22.44 2.29
C SER A 109 -2.31 -23.15 2.07
N GLN A 110 -3.35 -22.83 2.85
CA GLN A 110 -4.69 -23.42 2.70
C GLN A 110 -5.46 -22.82 1.50
N LEU A 111 -5.06 -21.62 1.05
CA LEU A 111 -5.67 -20.98 -0.10
C LEU A 111 -5.23 -21.61 -1.44
N GLY A 112 -4.09 -22.30 -1.47
CA GLY A 112 -3.56 -22.93 -2.68
C GLY A 112 -3.21 -21.93 -3.80
N MET A 113 -3.02 -20.66 -3.45
CA MET A 113 -2.70 -19.58 -4.39
C MET A 113 -1.22 -19.27 -4.34
N SER A 114 -0.59 -19.09 -5.51
CA SER A 114 0.74 -18.50 -5.61
C SER A 114 0.67 -17.00 -5.43
N PHE A 115 1.73 -16.42 -4.89
CA PHE A 115 1.81 -14.96 -4.64
C PHE A 115 3.26 -14.49 -4.59
N LEU A 116 3.48 -13.22 -4.89
CA LEU A 116 4.78 -12.57 -4.71
C LEU A 116 4.82 -11.81 -3.38
N THR A 117 5.89 -12.02 -2.63
CA THR A 117 6.20 -11.18 -1.46
C THR A 117 6.66 -9.79 -1.92
N GLU A 118 6.60 -8.81 -1.02
CA GLU A 118 7.05 -7.45 -1.33
C GLU A 118 8.49 -7.39 -1.89
N ASN A 119 9.40 -8.18 -1.30
CA ASN A 119 10.78 -8.24 -1.78
C ASN A 119 10.88 -8.85 -3.19
N GLN A 120 10.05 -9.85 -3.50
CA GLN A 120 10.01 -10.42 -4.85
C GLN A 120 9.42 -9.43 -5.85
N MET A 121 8.36 -8.70 -5.50
CA MET A 121 7.82 -7.63 -6.33
C MET A 121 8.86 -6.53 -6.61
N LYS A 122 9.59 -6.08 -5.57
CA LYS A 122 10.68 -5.11 -5.72
C LYS A 122 11.79 -5.61 -6.65
N ASN A 123 12.18 -6.88 -6.50
CA ASN A 123 13.20 -7.48 -7.34
C ASN A 123 12.72 -7.63 -8.81
N ASN A 124 11.47 -8.02 -9.02
CA ASN A 124 10.92 -8.27 -10.36
C ASN A 124 10.67 -6.96 -11.13
N TRP A 125 10.18 -5.94 -10.44
CA TRP A 125 9.76 -4.68 -11.08
C TRP A 125 10.80 -3.57 -11.01
N GLY A 126 11.79 -3.67 -10.11
CA GLY A 126 12.87 -2.67 -9.97
C GLY A 126 12.31 -1.26 -9.76
N SER A 127 12.71 -0.33 -10.63
CA SER A 127 12.26 1.08 -10.57
C SER A 127 10.75 1.28 -10.78
N LYS A 128 10.06 0.32 -11.40
CA LYS A 128 8.61 0.36 -11.63
C LYS A 128 7.78 -0.19 -10.46
N TYR A 129 8.43 -0.58 -9.35
CA TYR A 129 7.74 -1.18 -8.22
C TYR A 129 6.59 -0.33 -7.70
N ASN A 130 6.82 0.95 -7.43
CA ASN A 130 5.80 1.83 -6.87
C ASN A 130 4.62 2.02 -7.84
N ASP A 131 4.89 2.25 -9.12
CA ASP A 131 3.84 2.45 -10.13
C ASP A 131 2.96 1.20 -10.27
N ASN A 132 3.59 0.02 -10.38
CA ASN A 132 2.89 -1.25 -10.53
C ASN A 132 2.11 -1.63 -9.26
N TYR A 133 2.74 -1.44 -8.09
CA TYR A 133 2.09 -1.72 -6.81
C TYR A 133 0.86 -0.84 -6.59
N ASN A 134 0.98 0.47 -6.85
CA ASN A 134 -0.13 1.42 -6.71
C ASN A 134 -1.25 1.09 -7.70
N LEU A 135 -0.94 0.78 -8.95
CA LEU A 135 -1.93 0.39 -9.95
C LEU A 135 -2.77 -0.82 -9.49
N ILE A 136 -2.11 -1.88 -9.02
CA ILE A 136 -2.83 -3.07 -8.52
C ILE A 136 -3.62 -2.72 -7.26
N SER A 137 -3.02 -2.00 -6.32
CA SER A 137 -3.67 -1.60 -5.06
C SER A 137 -4.93 -0.77 -5.30
N ASP A 138 -4.89 0.17 -6.24
CA ASP A 138 -6.04 0.98 -6.62
C ASP A 138 -7.16 0.12 -7.23
N CYS A 139 -6.82 -0.87 -8.06
CA CYS A 139 -7.80 -1.79 -8.64
C CYS A 139 -8.44 -2.67 -7.55
N VAL A 140 -7.64 -3.17 -6.59
CA VAL A 140 -8.13 -3.97 -5.45
C VAL A 140 -9.03 -3.14 -4.55
N ALA A 141 -8.64 -1.89 -4.25
CA ALA A 141 -9.44 -0.96 -3.45
C ALA A 141 -10.77 -0.58 -4.14
N ALA A 142 -10.71 -0.29 -5.45
CA ALA A 142 -11.91 0.05 -6.25
C ALA A 142 -12.95 -1.09 -6.31
N THR A 143 -12.53 -2.33 -6.03
CA THR A 143 -13.40 -3.51 -5.97
C THR A 143 -13.61 -4.03 -4.55
N GLY A 144 -13.31 -3.20 -3.55
CA GLY A 144 -13.44 -3.56 -2.13
C GLY A 144 -14.84 -4.05 -1.78
N GLY A 145 -14.92 -5.15 -1.04
CA GLY A 145 -16.20 -5.76 -0.63
C GLY A 145 -17.00 -6.46 -1.73
N ILE A 146 -16.56 -6.44 -3.00
CA ILE A 146 -17.27 -7.11 -4.10
C ILE A 146 -16.80 -8.57 -4.18
N ILE A 147 -17.75 -9.51 -4.14
CA ILE A 147 -17.54 -10.95 -4.35
C ILE A 147 -18.64 -11.50 -5.26
N MET A 148 -18.34 -12.59 -5.96
CA MET A 148 -19.33 -13.28 -6.78
C MET A 148 -20.12 -14.27 -5.92
N MET A 149 -21.43 -14.23 -6.04
CA MET A 149 -22.33 -15.07 -5.25
C MET A 149 -23.25 -15.89 -6.14
N TYR A 150 -23.50 -17.14 -5.74
CA TYR A 150 -24.52 -17.99 -6.36
C TYR A 150 -25.27 -18.75 -5.26
N ASN A 151 -26.59 -18.69 -5.30
CA ASN A 151 -27.47 -19.31 -4.31
C ASN A 151 -27.09 -18.98 -2.85
N GLY A 152 -26.65 -17.74 -2.58
CA GLY A 152 -26.30 -17.27 -1.24
C GLY A 152 -24.90 -17.66 -0.74
N SER A 153 -24.07 -18.25 -1.61
CA SER A 153 -22.70 -18.64 -1.27
C SER A 153 -21.69 -18.07 -2.29
N PRO A 154 -20.46 -17.74 -1.88
CA PRO A 154 -19.39 -17.41 -2.80
C PRO A 154 -19.09 -18.58 -3.75
N ILE A 155 -18.91 -18.30 -5.05
CA ILE A 155 -18.66 -19.31 -6.09
C ILE A 155 -17.19 -19.58 -6.34
#